data_0f548df1b043adcb44eca524dd662507
#
_entry.id   0f548df1b043adcb44eca524dd662507
#
_cell.length_a   1.000
_cell.length_b   1.000
_cell.length_c   1.000
_cell.angle_alpha   90.00
_cell.angle_beta   90.00
_cell.angle_gamma   90.00
#
_symmetry.space_group_name_H-M   'P 1'
#
loop_
_entity.id
_entity.type
_entity.pdbx_description
1 polymer ?
#
loop_
_entity_poly.entity_id
_entity_poly.type
_entity_poly.pdbx_seq_one_letter_code
_entity_poly.pdbx_strand_id
1 'polypeptide(L)'
;MSEAALEYYRIRYGGDVRAAFVHIVSELGDLARAIERDKPEKVVVEVTEIAALMHHLAEVYDFKLSESISDMYGNKLERLKGA
;
A
#
# COMPACT_ATOMS: atom_id res chain seq x y z
N MET A 1 8.56 -1.75 -7.44
CA MET A 1 7.52 -2.71 -6.99
C MET A 1 7.77 -4.09 -7.57
N SER A 2 7.56 -5.13 -6.79
CA SER A 2 7.78 -6.50 -7.22
C SER A 2 6.79 -6.94 -8.31
N GLU A 3 7.32 -7.47 -9.42
CA GLU A 3 6.50 -8.04 -10.49
C GLU A 3 5.67 -9.23 -9.99
N ALA A 4 6.23 -10.03 -9.08
CA ALA A 4 5.53 -11.17 -8.50
C ALA A 4 4.29 -10.71 -7.71
N ALA A 5 4.40 -9.63 -6.96
CA ALA A 5 3.26 -9.10 -6.18
C ALA A 5 2.18 -8.56 -7.10
N LEU A 6 2.55 -7.83 -8.16
CA LEU A 6 1.60 -7.33 -9.14
C LEU A 6 0.87 -8.46 -9.85
N GLU A 7 1.60 -9.47 -10.30
CA GLU A 7 1.00 -10.64 -10.95
C GLU A 7 0.06 -11.38 -10.01
N TYR A 8 0.47 -11.57 -8.74
CA TYR A 8 -0.35 -12.23 -7.74
C TYR A 8 -1.72 -11.57 -7.60
N TYR A 9 -1.76 -10.24 -7.48
CA TYR A 9 -3.01 -9.53 -7.29
C TYR A 9 -3.81 -9.34 -8.58
N ARG A 10 -3.15 -9.32 -9.76
CA ARG A 10 -3.86 -9.39 -11.05
C ARG A 10 -4.66 -10.68 -11.14
N ILE A 11 -4.05 -11.79 -10.77
CA ILE A 11 -4.72 -13.10 -10.80
C ILE A 11 -5.84 -13.14 -9.76
N ARG A 12 -5.56 -12.70 -8.54
CA ARG A 12 -6.49 -12.82 -7.43
C ARG A 12 -7.70 -11.89 -7.54
N TYR A 13 -7.49 -10.64 -7.91
CA TYR A 13 -8.53 -9.62 -7.93
C TYR A 13 -8.82 -9.02 -9.30
N GLY A 14 -7.85 -9.01 -10.19
CA GLY A 14 -8.00 -8.34 -11.48
C GLY A 14 -8.41 -6.88 -11.29
N GLY A 15 -9.53 -6.49 -11.90
CA GLY A 15 -10.08 -5.14 -11.76
C GLY A 15 -11.08 -4.98 -10.62
N ASP A 16 -11.27 -5.98 -9.78
CA ASP A 16 -12.21 -5.91 -8.67
C ASP A 16 -11.64 -5.08 -7.51
N VAL A 17 -11.78 -3.77 -7.63
CA VAL A 17 -11.27 -2.79 -6.68
C VAL A 17 -11.93 -2.94 -5.31
N ARG A 18 -13.20 -3.28 -5.29
CA ARG A 18 -13.93 -3.43 -4.02
C ARG A 18 -13.40 -4.58 -3.18
N ALA A 19 -13.15 -5.72 -3.82
CA ALA A 19 -12.57 -6.87 -3.13
C ALA A 19 -11.17 -6.57 -2.61
N ALA A 20 -10.34 -5.91 -3.42
CA ALA A 20 -9.00 -5.50 -3.03
C ALA A 20 -9.04 -4.51 -1.85
N PHE A 21 -9.97 -3.56 -1.88
CA PHE A 21 -10.11 -2.58 -0.81
C PHE A 21 -10.55 -3.21 0.52
N VAL A 22 -11.49 -4.15 0.47
CA VAL A 22 -11.92 -4.90 1.67
C VAL A 22 -10.73 -5.63 2.28
N HIS A 23 -9.87 -6.22 1.44
CA HIS A 23 -8.66 -6.88 1.91
C HIS A 23 -7.71 -5.87 2.59
N ILE A 24 -7.53 -4.69 1.99
CA ILE A 24 -6.71 -3.62 2.61
C ILE A 24 -7.25 -3.26 4.00
N VAL A 25 -8.54 -3.07 4.13
CA VAL A 25 -9.16 -2.72 5.42
C VAL A 25 -8.92 -3.80 6.46
N SER A 26 -9.03 -5.07 6.07
CA SER A 26 -8.72 -6.19 6.95
C SER A 26 -7.27 -6.17 7.43
N GLU A 27 -6.33 -5.93 6.51
CA GLU A 27 -4.90 -5.86 6.84
C GLU A 27 -4.57 -4.66 7.73
N LEU A 28 -5.29 -3.54 7.55
CA LEU A 28 -5.14 -2.37 8.42
C LEU A 28 -5.53 -2.70 9.87
N GLY A 29 -6.59 -3.47 10.04
CA GLY A 29 -6.98 -3.95 11.36
C GLY A 29 -5.92 -4.86 11.99
N ASP A 30 -5.33 -5.76 11.19
CA ASP A 30 -4.26 -6.63 11.65
C ASP A 30 -3.00 -5.82 12.01
N LEU A 31 -2.68 -4.81 11.22
CA LEU A 31 -1.55 -3.90 11.50
C LEU A 31 -1.78 -3.16 12.84
N ALA A 32 -2.98 -2.65 13.06
CA ALA A 32 -3.31 -1.96 14.30
C ALA A 32 -3.09 -2.87 15.51
N ARG A 33 -3.53 -4.13 15.42
CA ARG A 33 -3.33 -5.11 16.50
C ARG A 33 -1.85 -5.45 16.70
N ALA A 34 -1.09 -5.58 15.62
CA ALA A 34 0.34 -5.86 15.70
C ALA A 34 1.10 -4.74 16.40
N ILE A 35 0.77 -3.49 16.11
CA ILE A 35 1.37 -2.33 16.77
C ILE A 35 0.97 -2.29 18.25
N GLU A 36 -0.32 -2.47 18.53
CA GLU A 36 -0.87 -2.44 19.87
C GLU A 36 -0.25 -3.50 20.78
N ARG A 37 0.01 -4.69 20.23
CA ARG A 37 0.59 -5.82 20.95
C ARG A 37 2.12 -5.87 20.89
N ASP A 38 2.73 -4.86 20.32
CA ASP A 38 4.20 -4.75 20.18
C ASP A 38 4.82 -5.98 19.53
N LYS A 39 4.33 -6.32 18.34
CA LYS A 39 4.82 -7.46 17.54
C LYS A 39 5.45 -6.98 16.24
N PRO A 40 6.71 -6.52 16.28
CA PRO A 40 7.36 -5.91 15.12
C PRO A 40 7.45 -6.83 13.89
N GLU A 41 7.61 -8.13 14.08
CA GLU A 41 7.65 -9.08 12.96
C GLU A 41 6.32 -9.14 12.20
N LYS A 42 5.21 -8.97 12.89
CA LYS A 42 3.88 -8.90 12.26
C LYS A 42 3.65 -7.56 11.59
N VAL A 43 4.19 -6.48 12.16
CA VAL A 43 4.13 -5.15 11.53
C VAL A 43 4.78 -5.19 10.16
N VAL A 44 5.93 -5.84 10.02
CA VAL A 44 6.62 -5.98 8.73
C VAL A 44 5.71 -6.68 7.71
N VAL A 45 5.10 -7.79 8.11
CA VAL A 45 4.20 -8.56 7.23
C VAL A 45 3.03 -7.70 6.77
N GLU A 46 2.34 -7.06 7.71
CA GLU A 46 1.14 -6.28 7.41
C GLU A 46 1.45 -5.05 6.55
N VAL A 47 2.52 -4.33 6.85
CA VAL A 47 2.95 -3.18 6.04
C VAL A 47 3.27 -3.63 4.62
N THR A 48 3.97 -4.75 4.48
CA THR A 48 4.34 -5.30 3.17
C THR A 48 3.11 -5.66 2.35
N GLU A 49 2.12 -6.33 2.96
CA GLU A 49 0.90 -6.71 2.27
C GLU A 49 0.07 -5.50 1.86
N ILE A 50 -0.07 -4.53 2.76
CA ILE A 50 -0.80 -3.29 2.47
C ILE A 50 -0.13 -2.53 1.33
N ALA A 51 1.19 -2.40 1.35
CA ALA A 51 1.92 -1.72 0.29
C ALA A 51 1.72 -2.40 -1.06
N ALA A 52 1.78 -3.73 -1.10
CA ALA A 52 1.55 -4.50 -2.32
C ALA A 52 0.13 -4.30 -2.86
N LEU A 53 -0.87 -4.30 -1.99
CA LEU A 53 -2.26 -4.05 -2.37
C LEU A 53 -2.45 -2.63 -2.89
N MET A 54 -1.78 -1.64 -2.29
CA MET A 54 -1.85 -0.24 -2.77
C MET A 54 -1.22 -0.10 -4.16
N HIS A 55 -0.11 -0.78 -4.43
CA HIS A 55 0.47 -0.80 -5.78
C HIS A 55 -0.47 -1.47 -6.78
N HIS A 56 -1.19 -2.51 -6.37
CA HIS A 56 -2.21 -3.14 -7.22
C HIS A 56 -3.32 -2.15 -7.57
N LEU A 57 -3.84 -1.41 -6.59
CA LEU A 57 -4.84 -0.37 -6.87
C LEU A 57 -4.32 0.67 -7.85
N ALA A 58 -3.08 1.12 -7.66
CA ALA A 58 -2.46 2.08 -8.56
C ALA A 58 -2.42 1.53 -9.99
N GLU A 59 -2.10 0.25 -10.16
CA GLU A 59 -2.09 -0.39 -11.47
C GLU A 59 -3.49 -0.39 -12.10
N VAL A 60 -4.52 -0.72 -11.31
CA VAL A 60 -5.90 -0.72 -11.81
C VAL A 60 -6.33 0.67 -12.28
N TYR A 61 -5.93 1.71 -11.56
CA TYR A 61 -6.22 3.11 -11.91
C TYR A 61 -5.17 3.75 -12.83
N ASP A 62 -4.25 2.94 -13.35
CA ASP A 62 -3.26 3.33 -14.36
C ASP A 62 -2.33 4.47 -13.92
N PHE A 63 -1.73 4.33 -12.73
CA PHE A 63 -0.65 5.24 -12.32
C PHE A 63 0.43 4.49 -11.54
N LYS A 64 1.62 5.08 -11.51
CA LYS A 64 2.76 4.52 -10.76
C LYS A 64 2.80 5.15 -9.38
N LEU A 65 2.55 4.34 -8.35
CA LEU A 65 2.45 4.83 -6.98
C LEU A 65 3.73 5.50 -6.49
N SER A 66 4.89 4.91 -6.79
CA SER A 66 6.17 5.49 -6.37
C SER A 66 6.43 6.87 -6.97
N GLU A 67 6.06 7.07 -8.23
CA GLU A 67 6.17 8.38 -8.88
C GLU A 67 5.19 9.39 -8.26
N SER A 68 3.96 8.96 -8.04
CA SER A 68 2.95 9.80 -7.42
C SER A 68 3.37 10.26 -6.03
N ILE A 69 3.96 9.35 -5.24
CA ILE A 69 4.49 9.66 -3.90
C ILE A 69 5.63 10.68 -4.01
N SER A 70 6.60 10.44 -4.90
CA SER A 70 7.73 11.34 -5.09
C SER A 70 7.29 12.76 -5.47
N ASP A 71 6.38 12.86 -6.42
CA ASP A 71 5.90 14.16 -6.90
C ASP A 71 5.17 14.93 -5.78
N MET A 72 4.26 14.25 -5.11
CA MET A 72 3.47 14.88 -4.04
C MET A 72 4.34 15.31 -2.86
N TYR A 73 5.21 14.44 -2.42
CA TYR A 73 5.99 14.69 -1.21
C TYR A 73 7.23 15.54 -1.44
N GLY A 74 7.72 15.62 -2.67
CA GLY A 74 8.74 16.62 -3.03
C GLY A 74 8.23 18.02 -2.72
N ASN A 75 7.02 18.33 -3.15
CA ASN A 75 6.40 19.63 -2.89
C ASN A 75 6.06 19.84 -1.40
N LYS A 76 5.54 18.82 -0.75
CA LYS A 76 5.21 18.89 0.69
C LYS A 76 6.45 19.13 1.54
N LEU A 77 7.55 18.46 1.21
CA LEU A 77 8.80 18.62 1.92
C LEU A 77 9.36 20.05 1.78
N GLU A 78 9.31 20.60 0.57
CA GLU A 78 9.73 21.99 0.34
C GLU A 78 8.94 22.96 1.20
N ARG A 79 7.63 22.82 1.25
CA ARG A 79 6.78 23.65 2.09
C ARG A 79 7.08 23.49 3.56
N LEU A 80 7.31 22.27 4.02
CA LEU A 80 7.62 21.99 5.42
C LEU A 80 8.95 22.65 5.84
N LYS A 81 9.97 22.55 4.98
CA LYS A 81 11.28 23.15 5.22
C LYS A 81 11.25 24.67 5.18
N GLY A 82 10.39 25.24 4.33
CA GLY A 82 10.25 26.69 4.17
C GLY A 82 9.33 27.33 5.21
N ALA A 83 8.67 26.54 6.01
CA ALA A 83 7.72 27.05 6.98
C ALA A 83 8.40 27.65 8.24
#